data_240341ad196dd88d1b9ca0c923dcedfb
#
_entry.id   240341ad196dd88d1b9ca0c923dcedfb
#
_cell.length_a   1.000
_cell.length_b   1.000
_cell.length_c   1.000
_cell.angle_alpha   90.00
_cell.angle_beta   90.00
_cell.angle_gamma   90.00
#
_symmetry.space_group_name_H-M   'P 1'
#
loop_
_entity.id
_entity.type
_entity.pdbx_description
1 polymer ?
#
loop_
_entity_poly.entity_id
_entity_poly.type
_entity_poly.pdbx_seq_one_letter_code
_entity_poly.pdbx_strand_id
1 'polypeptide(L)'
;MGVAMARKDDLIEGIAVGATIACLVHCLALPLLIAAVPVISSVLPIPEHFHVIALALAIPATAGALFAGYRRHRLAAPLVAGTVGLALLTLGALHWGETPLEMPVTVLGSLAIAAAHLANWRYRRASHLSAV
;
A
#
# COMPACT_ATOMS: atom_id res chain seq x y z
N MET A 1 -5.17 -33.59 6.68
CA MET A 1 -4.06 -32.61 6.70
C MET A 1 -4.17 -31.59 5.57
N GLY A 2 -4.54 -31.96 4.35
CA GLY A 2 -4.65 -31.05 3.20
C GLY A 2 -5.69 -29.94 3.34
N VAL A 3 -6.87 -30.22 3.90
CA VAL A 3 -7.99 -29.26 4.04
C VAL A 3 -7.67 -28.11 5.02
N ALA A 4 -6.92 -28.41 6.10
CA ALA A 4 -6.55 -27.39 7.08
C ALA A 4 -5.45 -26.44 6.56
N MET A 5 -4.56 -26.91 5.68
CA MET A 5 -3.56 -26.08 5.02
C MET A 5 -4.19 -25.17 3.95
N ALA A 6 -5.09 -25.72 3.13
CA ALA A 6 -5.83 -24.93 2.14
C ALA A 6 -6.63 -23.78 2.80
N ARG A 7 -7.28 -24.05 3.94
CA ARG A 7 -8.05 -23.05 4.68
C ARG A 7 -7.18 -21.94 5.29
N LYS A 8 -5.95 -22.24 5.71
CA LYS A 8 -4.99 -21.24 6.19
C LYS A 8 -4.48 -20.38 5.05
N ASP A 9 -4.22 -20.97 3.90
CA ASP A 9 -3.75 -20.23 2.72
C ASP A 9 -4.82 -19.28 2.18
N ASP A 10 -6.08 -19.71 2.15
CA ASP A 10 -7.22 -18.87 1.77
C ASP A 10 -7.46 -17.72 2.76
N LEU A 11 -7.28 -17.96 4.06
CA LEU A 11 -7.40 -16.92 5.08
C LEU A 11 -6.29 -15.88 4.96
N ILE A 12 -5.04 -16.32 4.79
CA ILE A 12 -3.87 -15.43 4.58
C ILE A 12 -4.05 -14.62 3.31
N GLU A 13 -4.56 -15.23 2.24
CA GLU A 13 -4.84 -14.54 0.99
C GLU A 13 -5.96 -13.51 1.14
N GLY A 14 -7.04 -13.86 1.84
CA GLY A 14 -8.12 -12.93 2.17
C GLY A 14 -7.64 -11.73 2.98
N ILE A 15 -6.79 -11.94 3.99
CA ILE A 15 -6.19 -10.87 4.79
C ILE A 15 -5.27 -9.99 3.92
N ALA A 16 -4.45 -10.59 3.06
CA ALA A 16 -3.55 -9.84 2.18
C ALA A 16 -4.31 -8.98 1.17
N VAL A 17 -5.40 -9.50 0.61
CA VAL A 17 -6.29 -8.75 -0.31
C VAL A 17 -7.01 -7.64 0.46
N GLY A 18 -7.54 -7.92 1.63
CA GLY A 18 -8.20 -6.93 2.50
C GLY A 18 -7.25 -5.79 2.90
N ALA A 19 -6.03 -6.12 3.31
CA ALA A 19 -4.99 -5.14 3.63
C ALA A 19 -4.60 -4.29 2.41
N THR A 20 -4.54 -4.90 1.22
CA THR A 20 -4.26 -4.18 -0.03
C THR A 20 -5.37 -3.18 -0.35
N ILE A 21 -6.63 -3.59 -0.24
CA ILE A 21 -7.79 -2.70 -0.47
C ILE A 21 -7.82 -1.58 0.56
N ALA A 22 -7.60 -1.88 1.83
CA ALA A 22 -7.55 -0.88 2.89
C ALA A 22 -6.41 0.13 2.66
N CYS A 23 -5.23 -0.33 2.25
CA CYS A 23 -4.10 0.51 1.89
C CYS A 23 -4.42 1.41 0.68
N LEU A 24 -5.08 0.86 -0.35
CA LEU A 24 -5.49 1.59 -1.54
C LEU A 24 -6.51 2.70 -1.20
N VAL A 25 -7.51 2.37 -0.40
CA VAL A 25 -8.51 3.33 0.06
C VAL A 25 -7.84 4.43 0.90
N HIS A 26 -6.97 4.06 1.83
CA HIS A 26 -6.28 5.02 2.69
C HIS A 26 -5.32 5.93 1.90
N CYS A 27 -4.50 5.34 1.02
CA CYS A 27 -3.47 6.09 0.29
C CYS A 27 -4.01 6.95 -0.87
N LEU A 28 -5.16 6.59 -1.45
CA LEU A 28 -5.77 7.34 -2.56
C LEU A 28 -6.97 8.17 -2.13
N ALA A 29 -7.91 7.58 -1.39
CA ALA A 29 -9.14 8.26 -1.06
C ALA A 29 -8.94 9.40 -0.05
N LEU A 30 -8.07 9.21 0.94
CA LEU A 30 -7.87 10.21 1.97
C LEU A 30 -7.21 11.51 1.44
N PRO A 31 -6.09 11.47 0.68
CA PRO A 31 -5.51 12.67 0.09
C PRO A 31 -6.45 13.37 -0.91
N LEU A 32 -7.17 12.57 -1.73
CA LEU A 32 -8.14 13.12 -2.67
C LEU A 32 -9.33 13.76 -1.95
N LEU A 33 -9.79 13.16 -0.87
CA LEU A 33 -10.88 13.71 -0.06
C LEU A 33 -10.46 15.02 0.61
N ILE A 34 -9.27 15.09 1.18
CA ILE A 34 -8.71 16.29 1.79
C ILE A 34 -8.49 17.40 0.74
N ALA A 35 -8.03 17.06 -0.45
CA ALA A 35 -7.84 18.00 -1.55
C ALA A 35 -9.18 18.49 -2.15
N ALA A 36 -10.20 17.62 -2.19
CA ALA A 36 -11.51 17.95 -2.76
C ALA A 36 -12.41 18.76 -1.81
N VAL A 37 -12.17 18.67 -0.50
CA VAL A 37 -13.03 19.32 0.52
C VAL A 37 -12.17 20.11 1.50
N PRO A 38 -11.76 21.34 1.15
CA PRO A 38 -10.97 22.22 2.03
C PRO A 38 -11.60 22.45 3.41
N VAL A 39 -12.94 22.32 3.49
CA VAL A 39 -13.70 22.42 4.73
C VAL A 39 -13.38 21.29 5.72
N ILE A 40 -13.05 20.08 5.22
CA ILE A 40 -12.72 18.95 6.10
C ILE A 40 -11.36 19.15 6.78
N SER A 41 -10.40 19.73 6.07
CA SER A 41 -9.07 20.01 6.63
C SER A 41 -9.09 21.08 7.72
N SER A 42 -10.08 22.00 7.69
CA SER A 42 -10.26 23.02 8.73
C SER A 42 -11.02 22.50 9.97
N VAL A 43 -11.81 21.44 9.82
CA VAL A 43 -12.66 20.86 10.89
C VAL A 43 -12.00 19.65 11.56
N LEU A 44 -11.15 18.90 10.83
CA LEU A 44 -10.35 17.80 11.39
C LEU A 44 -8.86 18.19 11.37
N PRO A 45 -8.31 18.74 12.45
CA PRO A 45 -6.88 18.85 12.57
C PRO A 45 -6.32 17.44 12.68
N ILE A 46 -5.77 16.92 11.56
CA ILE A 46 -5.05 15.65 11.58
C ILE A 46 -3.71 15.93 12.26
N PRO A 47 -3.43 15.34 13.42
CA PRO A 47 -2.17 15.57 14.09
C PRO A 47 -0.99 15.15 13.19
N GLU A 48 0.11 15.90 13.17
CA GLU A 48 1.33 15.54 12.41
C GLU A 48 1.77 14.10 12.69
N HIS A 49 1.57 13.61 13.90
CA HIS A 49 1.91 12.24 14.32
C HIS A 49 1.11 11.17 13.57
N PHE A 50 -0.06 11.51 13.03
CA PHE A 50 -0.89 10.55 12.29
C PHE A 50 -0.20 10.05 11.03
N HIS A 51 0.45 10.95 10.28
CA HIS A 51 1.19 10.58 9.08
C HIS A 51 2.38 9.65 9.40
N VAL A 52 3.09 9.93 10.48
CA VAL A 52 4.21 9.10 10.93
C VAL A 52 3.73 7.71 11.38
N ILE A 53 2.63 7.65 12.14
CA ILE A 53 2.05 6.37 12.57
C ILE A 53 1.52 5.58 11.37
N ALA A 54 0.80 6.23 10.46
CA ALA A 54 0.31 5.59 9.24
C ALA A 54 1.46 5.03 8.39
N LEU A 55 2.55 5.79 8.24
CA LEU A 55 3.75 5.36 7.53
C LEU A 55 4.44 4.18 8.24
N ALA A 56 4.57 4.22 9.55
CA ALA A 56 5.17 3.16 10.36
C ALA A 56 4.40 1.83 10.24
N LEU A 57 3.08 1.89 10.08
CA LEU A 57 2.25 0.71 9.82
C LEU A 57 2.26 0.28 8.35
N ALA A 58 2.30 1.23 7.43
CA ALA A 58 2.31 0.96 5.99
C ALA A 58 3.59 0.25 5.53
N ILE A 59 4.74 0.60 6.09
CA ILE A 59 6.04 0.00 5.73
C ILE A 59 6.03 -1.52 5.94
N PRO A 60 5.80 -2.06 7.15
CA PRO A 60 5.83 -3.50 7.36
C PRO A 60 4.69 -4.23 6.63
N ALA A 61 3.50 -3.63 6.54
CA ALA A 61 2.36 -4.22 5.84
C ALA A 61 2.64 -4.36 4.33
N THR A 62 3.13 -3.30 3.70
CA THR A 62 3.47 -3.30 2.27
C THR A 62 4.65 -4.23 1.99
N ALA A 63 5.71 -4.15 2.78
CA ALA A 63 6.88 -5.01 2.64
C ALA A 63 6.50 -6.49 2.77
N GLY A 64 5.71 -6.86 3.77
CA GLY A 64 5.23 -8.22 3.98
C GLY A 64 4.37 -8.73 2.83
N ALA A 65 3.40 -7.94 2.37
CA ALA A 65 2.50 -8.31 1.27
C ALA A 65 3.25 -8.48 -0.07
N LEU A 66 4.15 -7.56 -0.39
CA LEU A 66 4.94 -7.62 -1.63
C LEU A 66 5.97 -8.74 -1.61
N PHE A 67 6.62 -8.96 -0.47
CA PHE A 67 7.58 -10.06 -0.30
C PHE A 67 6.89 -11.43 -0.39
N ALA A 68 5.73 -11.60 0.24
CA ALA A 68 4.93 -12.82 0.13
C ALA A 68 4.51 -13.09 -1.31
N GLY A 69 4.11 -12.05 -2.05
CA GLY A 69 3.82 -12.16 -3.48
C GLY A 69 5.04 -12.52 -4.30
N TYR A 70 6.16 -11.84 -4.10
CA TYR A 70 7.42 -12.15 -4.79
C TYR A 70 7.85 -13.60 -4.61
N ARG A 71 7.70 -14.15 -3.42
CA ARG A 71 7.99 -15.58 -3.19
C ARG A 71 7.14 -16.52 -4.04
N ARG A 72 5.92 -16.12 -4.39
CA ARG A 72 5.01 -16.93 -5.22
C ARG A 72 5.27 -16.76 -6.72
N HIS A 73 5.26 -15.53 -7.23
CA HIS A 73 5.34 -15.26 -8.67
C HIS A 73 6.76 -14.95 -9.17
N ARG A 74 7.73 -14.72 -8.28
CA ARG A 74 9.15 -14.46 -8.60
C ARG A 74 9.42 -13.23 -9.48
N LEU A 75 8.44 -12.34 -9.64
CA LEU A 75 8.56 -11.10 -10.41
C LEU A 75 8.95 -9.96 -9.46
N ALA A 76 10.05 -9.28 -9.75
CA ALA A 76 10.58 -8.20 -8.92
C ALA A 76 9.85 -6.87 -9.12
N ALA A 77 9.13 -6.68 -10.23
CA ALA A 77 8.51 -5.42 -10.58
C ALA A 77 7.59 -4.83 -9.49
N PRO A 78 6.65 -5.59 -8.87
CA PRO A 78 5.83 -5.05 -7.79
C PRO A 78 6.66 -4.68 -6.55
N LEU A 79 7.70 -5.45 -6.25
CA LEU A 79 8.58 -5.19 -5.11
C LEU A 79 9.36 -3.89 -5.30
N VAL A 80 9.92 -3.67 -6.48
CA VAL A 80 10.64 -2.43 -6.84
C VAL A 80 9.70 -1.23 -6.80
N ALA A 81 8.52 -1.33 -7.45
CA ALA A 81 7.53 -0.25 -7.45
C ALA A 81 7.06 0.12 -6.03
N GLY A 82 6.82 -0.88 -5.19
CA GLY A 82 6.44 -0.68 -3.79
C GLY A 82 7.54 -0.04 -2.95
N THR A 83 8.79 -0.44 -3.14
CA THR A 83 9.95 0.16 -2.47
C THR A 83 10.12 1.62 -2.87
N VAL A 84 10.03 1.93 -4.15
CA VAL A 84 10.07 3.32 -4.66
C VAL A 84 8.93 4.14 -4.07
N GLY A 85 7.70 3.59 -4.06
CA GLY A 85 6.54 4.26 -3.48
C GLY A 85 6.70 4.55 -1.99
N LEU A 86 7.20 3.59 -1.20
CA LEU A 86 7.50 3.78 0.23
C LEU A 86 8.60 4.83 0.44
N ALA A 87 9.64 4.82 -0.39
CA ALA A 87 10.70 5.83 -0.31
C ALA A 87 10.16 7.24 -0.57
N LEU A 88 9.30 7.41 -1.59
CA LEU A 88 8.65 8.69 -1.89
C LEU A 88 7.76 9.15 -0.74
N LEU A 89 6.94 8.25 -0.16
CA LEU A 89 6.11 8.59 1.01
C LEU A 89 6.95 9.00 2.21
N THR A 90 8.03 8.29 2.47
CA THR A 90 8.94 8.60 3.58
C THR A 90 9.62 9.95 3.38
N LEU A 91 10.10 10.22 2.18
CA LEU A 91 10.71 11.51 1.84
C LEU A 91 9.69 12.65 1.91
N GLY A 92 8.48 12.43 1.39
CA GLY A 92 7.39 13.41 1.48
C GLY A 92 7.05 13.77 2.92
N ALA A 93 6.85 12.76 3.76
CA ALA A 93 6.45 12.97 5.15
C ALA A 93 7.56 13.54 6.04
N LEU A 94 8.83 13.14 5.84
CA LEU A 94 9.92 13.49 6.76
C LEU A 94 10.81 14.64 6.28
N HIS A 95 10.91 14.86 4.97
CA HIS A 95 11.85 15.84 4.41
C HIS A 95 11.17 17.04 3.78
N TRP A 96 10.01 16.86 3.16
CA TRP A 96 9.27 17.91 2.49
C TRP A 96 7.96 18.29 3.19
N GLY A 97 7.76 17.82 4.43
CA GLY A 97 6.62 18.25 5.24
C GLY A 97 6.51 19.77 5.29
N GLU A 98 5.31 20.30 5.17
CA GLU A 98 5.00 21.74 5.14
C GLU A 98 5.55 22.50 3.88
N THR A 99 6.07 21.81 2.87
CA THR A 99 6.46 22.42 1.60
C THR A 99 5.46 22.11 0.49
N PRO A 100 5.39 22.94 -0.58
CA PRO A 100 4.52 22.65 -1.72
C PRO A 100 4.83 21.34 -2.45
N LEU A 101 6.00 20.74 -2.20
CA LEU A 101 6.43 19.48 -2.80
C LEU A 101 5.90 18.24 -2.05
N GLU A 102 5.45 18.39 -0.82
CA GLU A 102 4.90 17.28 -0.02
C GLU A 102 3.74 16.58 -0.74
N MET A 103 2.75 17.35 -1.19
CA MET A 103 1.55 16.80 -1.82
C MET A 103 1.87 16.02 -3.11
N PRO A 104 2.58 16.56 -4.12
CA PRO A 104 2.86 15.80 -5.33
C PRO A 104 3.73 14.55 -5.07
N VAL A 105 4.69 14.62 -4.16
CA VAL A 105 5.56 13.49 -3.84
C VAL A 105 4.80 12.37 -3.13
N THR A 106 3.94 12.70 -2.17
CA THR A 106 3.10 11.71 -1.46
C THR A 106 2.05 11.10 -2.38
N VAL A 107 1.46 11.87 -3.30
CA VAL A 107 0.55 11.34 -4.32
C VAL A 107 1.26 10.36 -5.25
N LEU A 108 2.43 10.70 -5.76
CA LEU A 108 3.22 9.80 -6.62
C LEU A 108 3.62 8.54 -5.87
N GLY A 109 4.04 8.64 -4.62
CA GLY A 109 4.36 7.50 -3.77
C GLY A 109 3.16 6.59 -3.55
N SER A 110 2.00 7.15 -3.26
CA SER A 110 0.75 6.41 -3.08
C SER A 110 0.31 5.69 -4.34
N LEU A 111 0.41 6.34 -5.51
CA LEU A 111 0.11 5.72 -6.80
C LEU A 111 1.07 4.56 -7.12
N ALA A 112 2.35 4.72 -6.82
CA ALA A 112 3.34 3.65 -7.00
C ALA A 112 3.04 2.44 -6.12
N ILE A 113 2.67 2.65 -4.85
CA ILE A 113 2.25 1.57 -3.94
C ILE A 113 0.97 0.90 -4.43
N ALA A 114 -0.02 1.67 -4.84
CA ALA A 114 -1.27 1.14 -5.40
C ALA A 114 -1.01 0.27 -6.63
N ALA A 115 -0.18 0.74 -7.57
CA ALA A 115 0.22 -0.02 -8.75
C ALA A 115 0.98 -1.29 -8.38
N ALA A 116 1.89 -1.22 -7.40
CA ALA A 116 2.64 -2.37 -6.90
C ALA A 116 1.70 -3.46 -6.32
N HIS A 117 0.74 -3.07 -5.48
CA HIS A 117 -0.24 -3.99 -4.91
C HIS A 117 -1.16 -4.59 -5.96
N LEU A 118 -1.63 -3.80 -6.92
CA LEU A 118 -2.48 -4.28 -8.01
C LEU A 118 -1.73 -5.28 -8.90
N ALA A 119 -0.49 -4.99 -9.26
CA ALA A 119 0.36 -5.89 -10.02
C ALA A 119 0.65 -7.18 -9.24
N ASN A 120 0.99 -7.06 -7.96
CA ASN A 120 1.21 -8.20 -7.07
C ASN A 120 -0.01 -9.14 -7.01
N TRP A 121 -1.21 -8.57 -6.86
CA TRP A 121 -2.45 -9.32 -6.85
C TRP A 121 -2.72 -10.03 -8.19
N ARG A 122 -2.52 -9.35 -9.33
CA ARG A 122 -2.69 -9.94 -10.68
C ARG A 122 -1.73 -11.10 -10.90
N TYR A 123 -0.46 -10.95 -10.55
CA TYR A 123 0.53 -12.01 -10.69
C TYR A 123 0.27 -13.19 -9.78
N ARG A 124 -0.19 -12.97 -8.57
CA ARG A 124 -0.61 -14.06 -7.65
C ARG A 124 -1.77 -14.85 -8.22
N ARG A 125 -2.80 -14.18 -8.76
CA ARG A 125 -3.93 -14.85 -9.43
C ARG A 125 -3.49 -15.67 -10.64
N ALA A 126 -2.64 -15.12 -11.49
CA ALA A 126 -2.12 -15.83 -12.66
C ALA A 126 -1.36 -17.10 -12.26
N SER A 127 -0.52 -17.03 -11.20
CA SER A 127 0.21 -18.18 -10.69
C SER A 127 -0.72 -19.29 -10.13
N HIS A 128 -1.85 -18.93 -9.57
CA HIS A 128 -2.86 -19.91 -9.12
C HIS A 128 -3.49 -20.66 -10.28
N LEU A 129 -3.84 -19.96 -11.35
CA LEU A 129 -4.48 -20.56 -12.54
C LEU A 129 -3.53 -21.47 -13.31
N SER A 130 -2.22 -21.24 -13.22
CA SER A 130 -1.20 -22.08 -13.91
C SER A 130 -0.86 -23.34 -13.13
N ALA A 131 -1.29 -23.46 -11.87
CA ALA A 131 -1.00 -24.60 -10.98
C ALA A 131 -2.17 -25.61 -10.92
N VAL A 132 -3.29 -25.34 -11.59
CA VAL A 132 -4.47 -26.19 -11.72
C VAL A 132 -4.51 -26.83 -13.10
#